data_2a4ea7f42701a1f0587417e390b9d2e3
#
_entry.id   2a4ea7f42701a1f0587417e390b9d2e3
#
_cell.length_a   1.000
_cell.length_b   1.000
_cell.length_c   1.000
_cell.angle_alpha   90.00
_cell.angle_beta   90.00
_cell.angle_gamma   90.00
#
_symmetry.space_group_name_H-M   'P 1'
#
loop_
_entity.id
_entity.type
_entity.pdbx_description
1 polymer ?
#
loop_
_entity_poly.entity_id
_entity_poly.type
_entity_poly.pdbx_seq_one_letter_code
_entity_poly.pdbx_strand_id
1 'polypeptide(L)'
;MGIIGGTIGYRLLASIAPTEHGRGYMDGTVYQRKGGKLQALLGEKFFEEIQGKTVIDFGCGPGAEAIEMAQRGARRVLGVEIRESFLETAREHAAASGVADRCAFMTTPDEPADIIVSLDSFEHFDDPAGILRVMDSYLAPGGRVVATFGPPWYHPLGGHMFSVFPWAHLVFTEKTLLRWRKTFRPRQTARRLTDCGLNAMTLRRFEHLVNESPFRFERYEPRPIRGHRWLTAPVIREFGTSVVTCTLVRRER
;
A
#
# COMPACT_ATOMS: atom_id res chain seq x y z
N MET A 1 21.57 3.10 -4.72
CA MET A 1 21.50 1.89 -5.58
C MET A 1 22.64 0.96 -5.22
N GLY A 2 22.39 -0.36 -5.25
CA GLY A 2 23.36 -1.37 -4.84
C GLY A 2 24.60 -1.42 -5.73
N ILE A 3 25.64 -2.03 -5.21
CA ILE A 3 26.98 -2.09 -5.84
C ILE A 3 27.28 -3.46 -6.47
N ILE A 4 26.56 -4.52 -6.08
CA ILE A 4 26.80 -5.88 -6.60
C ILE A 4 26.02 -6.07 -7.91
N GLY A 5 26.74 -6.18 -9.02
CA GLY A 5 26.13 -6.22 -10.35
C GLY A 5 26.72 -7.25 -11.29
N GLY A 6 26.32 -7.16 -12.56
CA GLY A 6 26.81 -8.01 -13.64
C GLY A 6 26.45 -9.50 -13.48
N THR A 7 27.23 -10.36 -14.13
CA THR A 7 26.98 -11.81 -14.12
C THR A 7 27.23 -12.42 -12.74
N ILE A 8 28.19 -11.90 -11.98
CA ILE A 8 28.49 -12.39 -10.62
C ILE A 8 27.31 -12.05 -9.71
N GLY A 9 26.85 -10.79 -9.71
CA GLY A 9 25.71 -10.38 -8.91
C GLY A 9 24.45 -11.18 -9.23
N TYR A 10 24.17 -11.42 -10.52
CA TYR A 10 23.04 -12.24 -10.94
C TYR A 10 23.13 -13.69 -10.41
N ARG A 11 24.30 -14.34 -10.59
CA ARG A 11 24.49 -15.72 -10.11
C ARG A 11 24.35 -15.82 -8.60
N LEU A 12 24.93 -14.85 -7.86
CA LEU A 12 24.81 -14.78 -6.40
C LEU A 12 23.35 -14.62 -6.01
N LEU A 13 22.62 -13.64 -6.57
CA LEU A 13 21.22 -13.42 -6.25
C LEU A 13 20.34 -14.63 -6.59
N ALA A 14 20.59 -15.27 -7.74
CA ALA A 14 19.84 -16.47 -8.16
C ALA A 14 20.08 -17.68 -7.24
N SER A 15 21.28 -17.80 -6.65
CA SER A 15 21.59 -18.89 -5.71
C SER A 15 20.96 -18.68 -4.33
N ILE A 16 20.93 -17.43 -3.83
CA ILE A 16 20.36 -17.11 -2.50
C ILE A 16 18.85 -16.85 -2.53
N ALA A 17 18.30 -16.51 -3.69
CA ALA A 17 16.89 -16.27 -3.92
C ALA A 17 16.43 -17.05 -5.18
N PRO A 18 16.30 -18.38 -5.09
CA PRO A 18 15.96 -19.24 -6.23
C PRO A 18 14.49 -19.14 -6.66
N THR A 19 13.65 -18.46 -5.87
CA THR A 19 12.22 -18.26 -6.16
C THR A 19 11.86 -16.79 -6.15
N GLU A 20 10.85 -16.39 -6.91
CA GLU A 20 10.42 -14.99 -7.02
C GLU A 20 9.97 -14.41 -5.68
N HIS A 21 9.20 -15.18 -4.91
CA HIS A 21 8.62 -14.75 -3.63
C HIS A 21 8.64 -15.85 -2.59
N GLY A 22 8.80 -15.48 -1.35
CA GLY A 22 8.35 -16.30 -0.23
C GLY A 22 6.81 -16.37 -0.29
N ARG A 23 6.27 -17.57 -0.46
CA ARG A 23 4.81 -17.79 -0.43
C ARG A 23 4.25 -17.22 0.86
N GLY A 24 3.19 -16.42 0.78
CA GLY A 24 2.44 -15.92 1.93
C GLY A 24 2.65 -14.46 2.30
N TYR A 25 3.71 -13.79 1.84
CA TYR A 25 3.90 -12.36 2.14
C TYR A 25 3.14 -11.44 1.14
N MET A 26 2.99 -11.92 -0.12
CA MET A 26 2.37 -11.14 -1.21
C MET A 26 0.91 -11.56 -1.50
N ASP A 27 0.43 -12.66 -0.94
CA ASP A 27 -0.90 -13.22 -1.20
C ASP A 27 -1.94 -12.87 -0.11
N GLY A 28 -1.57 -12.00 0.85
CA GLY A 28 -2.46 -11.58 1.93
C GLY A 28 -2.74 -12.63 3.01
N THR A 29 -2.21 -13.87 2.90
CA THR A 29 -2.47 -14.94 3.90
C THR A 29 -2.00 -14.57 5.30
N VAL A 30 -1.02 -13.63 5.40
CA VAL A 30 -0.56 -13.09 6.70
C VAL A 30 -1.69 -12.37 7.44
N TYR A 31 -2.59 -11.72 6.72
CA TYR A 31 -3.71 -10.98 7.29
C TYR A 31 -4.90 -11.86 7.63
N GLN A 32 -5.12 -12.98 6.91
CA GLN A 32 -6.23 -13.91 7.18
C GLN A 32 -6.18 -14.46 8.60
N ARG A 33 -4.98 -14.73 9.15
CA ARG A 33 -4.77 -15.17 10.53
C ARG A 33 -5.16 -14.13 11.59
N LYS A 34 -5.40 -12.87 11.19
CA LYS A 34 -5.73 -11.74 12.06
C LYS A 34 -7.12 -11.18 11.81
N GLY A 35 -8.01 -11.94 11.17
CA GLY A 35 -9.38 -11.48 10.90
C GLY A 35 -9.52 -10.59 9.66
N GLY A 36 -8.54 -10.61 8.76
CA GLY A 36 -8.53 -9.79 7.56
C GLY A 36 -7.52 -8.62 7.61
N LYS A 37 -7.34 -7.95 6.46
CA LYS A 37 -6.36 -6.87 6.32
C LYS A 37 -6.78 -5.61 7.08
N LEU A 38 -8.04 -5.19 6.95
CA LEU A 38 -8.58 -4.04 7.67
C LEU A 38 -8.43 -4.21 9.19
N GLN A 39 -8.85 -5.37 9.73
CA GLN A 39 -8.72 -5.69 11.14
C GLN A 39 -7.26 -5.66 11.62
N ALA A 40 -6.34 -6.24 10.84
CA ALA A 40 -4.93 -6.31 11.19
C ALA A 40 -4.23 -4.94 11.17
N LEU A 41 -4.60 -4.07 10.24
CA LEU A 41 -3.96 -2.76 10.03
C LEU A 41 -4.63 -1.65 10.84
N LEU A 42 -5.96 -1.62 10.92
CA LEU A 42 -6.72 -0.52 11.48
C LEU A 42 -7.40 -0.87 12.82
N GLY A 43 -7.63 -2.15 13.08
CA GLY A 43 -8.29 -2.64 14.31
C GLY A 43 -9.82 -2.50 14.28
N GLU A 44 -10.48 -2.97 15.35
CA GLU A 44 -11.95 -3.01 15.43
C GLU A 44 -12.58 -1.62 15.45
N LYS A 45 -11.94 -0.65 16.10
CA LYS A 45 -12.42 0.72 16.19
C LYS A 45 -12.70 1.37 14.83
N PHE A 46 -11.92 1.01 13.81
CA PHE A 46 -12.14 1.50 12.45
C PHE A 46 -13.53 1.12 11.92
N PHE A 47 -14.01 -0.09 12.23
CA PHE A 47 -15.35 -0.51 11.78
C PHE A 47 -16.47 0.23 12.52
N GLU A 48 -16.26 0.68 13.75
CA GLU A 48 -17.19 1.58 14.45
C GLU A 48 -17.23 2.96 13.77
N GLU A 49 -16.07 3.44 13.32
CA GLU A 49 -15.93 4.76 12.69
C GLU A 49 -16.57 4.86 11.31
N ILE A 50 -16.65 3.76 10.55
CA ILE A 50 -17.27 3.73 9.21
C ILE A 50 -18.80 3.50 9.24
N GLN A 51 -19.41 3.26 10.41
CA GLN A 51 -20.85 3.01 10.51
C GLN A 51 -21.67 4.14 9.89
N GLY A 52 -22.50 3.81 8.90
CA GLY A 52 -23.37 4.77 8.22
C GLY A 52 -22.65 5.81 7.36
N LYS A 53 -21.33 5.70 7.16
CA LYS A 53 -20.51 6.65 6.41
C LYS A 53 -20.38 6.27 4.93
N THR A 54 -20.11 7.29 4.10
CA THR A 54 -19.57 7.10 2.75
C THR A 54 -18.06 6.99 2.85
N VAL A 55 -17.50 5.92 2.28
CA VAL A 55 -16.07 5.62 2.30
C VAL A 55 -15.55 5.49 0.87
N ILE A 56 -14.41 6.10 0.56
CA ILE A 56 -13.64 5.80 -0.66
C ILE A 56 -12.53 4.82 -0.30
N ASP A 57 -12.43 3.70 -1.03
CA ASP A 57 -11.28 2.79 -1.02
C ASP A 57 -10.38 3.16 -2.19
N PHE A 58 -9.30 3.90 -1.91
CA PHE A 58 -8.42 4.47 -2.94
C PHE A 58 -7.26 3.52 -3.27
N GLY A 59 -7.29 2.92 -4.45
CA GLY A 59 -6.45 1.81 -4.86
C GLY A 59 -7.06 0.46 -4.45
N CYS A 60 -8.37 0.30 -4.65
CA CYS A 60 -9.15 -0.83 -4.13
C CYS A 60 -8.79 -2.19 -4.75
N GLY A 61 -8.02 -2.23 -5.85
CA GLY A 61 -7.74 -3.46 -6.55
C GLY A 61 -9.00 -4.26 -6.87
N PRO A 62 -9.05 -5.58 -6.58
CA PRO A 62 -10.22 -6.43 -6.82
C PRO A 62 -11.34 -6.27 -5.77
N GLY A 63 -11.33 -5.24 -4.93
CA GLY A 63 -12.44 -4.79 -4.09
C GLY A 63 -12.62 -5.49 -2.74
N ALA A 64 -11.66 -6.28 -2.28
CA ALA A 64 -11.84 -7.08 -1.06
C ALA A 64 -12.11 -6.20 0.19
N GLU A 65 -11.33 -5.14 0.39
CA GLU A 65 -11.47 -4.23 1.52
C GLU A 65 -12.73 -3.36 1.38
N ALA A 66 -13.09 -2.92 0.18
CA ALA A 66 -14.33 -2.20 -0.08
C ALA A 66 -15.56 -3.03 0.28
N ILE A 67 -15.57 -4.31 -0.11
CA ILE A 67 -16.65 -5.26 0.21
C ILE A 67 -16.73 -5.48 1.73
N GLU A 68 -15.59 -5.70 2.41
CA GLU A 68 -15.55 -5.87 3.86
C GLU A 68 -16.10 -4.63 4.58
N MET A 69 -15.74 -3.41 4.15
CA MET A 69 -16.28 -2.17 4.73
C MET A 69 -17.80 -2.06 4.55
N ALA A 70 -18.33 -2.42 3.39
CA ALA A 70 -19.77 -2.44 3.15
C ALA A 70 -20.49 -3.48 4.02
N GLN A 71 -19.94 -4.69 4.16
CA GLN A 71 -20.47 -5.74 5.03
C GLN A 71 -20.47 -5.33 6.51
N ARG A 72 -19.44 -4.56 6.90
CA ARG A 72 -19.23 -4.12 8.28
C ARG A 72 -19.92 -2.79 8.61
N GLY A 73 -20.82 -2.28 7.75
CA GLY A 73 -21.75 -1.20 8.10
C GLY A 73 -21.48 0.17 7.47
N ALA A 74 -20.52 0.29 6.55
CA ALA A 74 -20.45 1.49 5.72
C ALA A 74 -21.75 1.64 4.91
N ARG A 75 -22.27 2.87 4.84
CA ARG A 75 -23.49 3.17 4.08
C ARG A 75 -23.25 3.00 2.57
N ARG A 76 -22.13 3.48 2.10
CA ARG A 76 -21.69 3.41 0.71
C ARG A 76 -20.16 3.32 0.64
N VAL A 77 -19.65 2.49 -0.25
CA VAL A 77 -18.22 2.37 -0.51
C VAL A 77 -17.95 2.58 -1.99
N LEU A 78 -17.05 3.51 -2.30
CA LEU A 78 -16.59 3.83 -3.64
C LEU A 78 -15.17 3.28 -3.81
N GLY A 79 -15.03 2.16 -4.53
CA GLY A 79 -13.73 1.58 -4.86
C GLY A 79 -13.12 2.28 -6.07
N VAL A 80 -11.96 2.88 -5.89
CA VAL A 80 -11.24 3.61 -6.93
C VAL A 80 -10.00 2.83 -7.38
N GLU A 81 -9.95 2.47 -8.65
CA GLU A 81 -8.83 1.72 -9.25
C GLU A 81 -8.69 2.14 -10.72
N ILE A 82 -7.45 2.24 -11.22
CA ILE A 82 -7.16 2.64 -12.60
C ILE A 82 -7.25 1.47 -13.60
N ARG A 83 -7.16 0.22 -13.12
CA ARG A 83 -7.17 -0.98 -13.96
C ARG A 83 -8.57 -1.52 -14.10
N GLU A 84 -9.17 -1.40 -15.29
CA GLU A 84 -10.55 -1.85 -15.55
C GLU A 84 -10.76 -3.33 -15.22
N SER A 85 -9.78 -4.20 -15.50
CA SER A 85 -9.89 -5.63 -15.17
C SER A 85 -10.07 -5.90 -13.67
N PHE A 86 -9.54 -5.02 -12.80
CA PHE A 86 -9.76 -5.12 -11.36
C PHE A 86 -11.13 -4.57 -10.96
N LEU A 87 -11.59 -3.50 -11.61
CA LEU A 87 -12.94 -2.97 -11.39
C LEU A 87 -14.03 -3.99 -11.79
N GLU A 88 -13.83 -4.70 -12.91
CA GLU A 88 -14.72 -5.80 -13.33
C GLU A 88 -14.77 -6.90 -12.28
N THR A 89 -13.60 -7.39 -11.84
CA THR A 89 -13.49 -8.40 -10.77
C THR A 89 -14.14 -7.92 -9.47
N ALA A 90 -13.93 -6.65 -9.09
CA ALA A 90 -14.51 -6.08 -7.88
C ALA A 90 -16.05 -6.02 -7.93
N ARG A 91 -16.63 -5.69 -9.08
CA ARG A 91 -18.08 -5.71 -9.30
C ARG A 91 -18.66 -7.12 -9.15
N GLU A 92 -17.99 -8.12 -9.75
CA GLU A 92 -18.38 -9.54 -9.63
C GLU A 92 -18.31 -10.01 -8.17
N HIS A 93 -17.23 -9.70 -7.45
CA HIS A 93 -17.07 -10.05 -6.04
C HIS A 93 -18.12 -9.37 -5.15
N ALA A 94 -18.45 -8.09 -5.39
CA ALA A 94 -19.47 -7.38 -4.63
C ALA A 94 -20.87 -7.97 -4.85
N ALA A 95 -21.19 -8.36 -6.09
CA ALA A 95 -22.43 -9.05 -6.42
C ALA A 95 -22.53 -10.41 -5.73
N ALA A 96 -21.45 -11.22 -5.79
CA ALA A 96 -21.39 -12.51 -5.13
C ALA A 96 -21.47 -12.40 -3.59
N SER A 97 -21.02 -11.27 -3.02
CA SER A 97 -21.03 -10.99 -1.59
C SER A 97 -22.32 -10.31 -1.10
N GLY A 98 -23.27 -10.03 -2.00
CA GLY A 98 -24.57 -9.42 -1.65
C GLY A 98 -24.50 -7.96 -1.20
N VAL A 99 -23.49 -7.20 -1.65
CA VAL A 99 -23.27 -5.79 -1.29
C VAL A 99 -23.15 -4.86 -2.51
N ALA A 100 -23.57 -5.32 -3.68
CA ALA A 100 -23.48 -4.54 -4.91
C ALA A 100 -24.30 -3.23 -4.89
N ASP A 101 -25.34 -3.16 -4.07
CA ASP A 101 -26.15 -1.96 -3.83
C ASP A 101 -25.40 -0.88 -3.03
N ARG A 102 -24.41 -1.27 -2.24
CA ARG A 102 -23.60 -0.37 -1.39
C ARG A 102 -22.20 -0.13 -1.90
N CYS A 103 -21.71 -0.92 -2.87
CA CYS A 103 -20.39 -0.78 -3.47
C CYS A 103 -20.49 -0.29 -4.91
N ALA A 104 -19.75 0.76 -5.25
CA ALA A 104 -19.56 1.20 -6.62
C ALA A 104 -18.05 1.20 -6.94
N PHE A 105 -17.66 0.71 -8.13
CA PHE A 105 -16.26 0.59 -8.54
C PHE A 105 -16.02 1.39 -9.81
N MET A 106 -15.07 2.33 -9.76
CA MET A 106 -14.86 3.35 -10.77
C MET A 106 -13.42 3.86 -10.81
N THR A 107 -13.06 4.55 -11.88
CA THR A 107 -11.72 5.16 -11.99
C THR A 107 -11.63 6.51 -11.28
N THR A 108 -12.75 7.19 -11.10
CA THR A 108 -12.84 8.52 -10.48
C THR A 108 -14.10 8.58 -9.64
N PRO A 109 -14.03 8.97 -8.35
CA PRO A 109 -15.20 9.07 -7.49
C PRO A 109 -16.24 10.06 -8.04
N ASP A 110 -17.51 9.74 -7.86
CA ASP A 110 -18.65 10.56 -8.29
C ASP A 110 -19.24 11.43 -7.16
N GLU A 111 -18.85 11.20 -5.92
CA GLU A 111 -19.27 11.98 -4.75
C GLU A 111 -18.15 12.09 -3.70
N PRO A 112 -18.19 13.10 -2.81
CA PRO A 112 -17.28 13.19 -1.67
C PRO A 112 -17.56 12.11 -0.63
N ALA A 113 -16.51 11.74 0.14
CA ALA A 113 -16.59 10.75 1.21
C ALA A 113 -16.23 11.32 2.58
N ASP A 114 -16.85 10.77 3.63
CA ASP A 114 -16.51 11.06 5.03
C ASP A 114 -15.12 10.53 5.39
N ILE A 115 -14.75 9.38 4.79
CA ILE A 115 -13.46 8.73 5.04
C ILE A 115 -12.89 8.25 3.69
N ILE A 116 -11.62 8.54 3.45
CA ILE A 116 -10.86 7.95 2.37
C ILE A 116 -9.89 6.96 2.98
N VAL A 117 -9.91 5.72 2.52
CA VAL A 117 -9.00 4.65 2.93
C VAL A 117 -8.03 4.37 1.78
N SER A 118 -6.74 4.18 2.08
CA SER A 118 -5.73 3.78 1.09
C SER A 118 -4.73 2.85 1.77
N LEU A 119 -4.83 1.55 1.49
CA LEU A 119 -4.06 0.53 2.18
C LEU A 119 -2.99 -0.08 1.28
N ASP A 120 -1.73 -0.01 1.74
CA ASP A 120 -0.56 -0.55 1.05
C ASP A 120 -0.49 -0.06 -0.43
N SER A 121 -0.73 1.24 -0.64
CA SER A 121 -0.82 1.83 -1.98
C SER A 121 0.16 2.97 -2.19
N PHE A 122 0.53 3.74 -1.16
CA PHE A 122 1.39 4.93 -1.30
C PHE A 122 2.78 4.59 -1.85
N GLU A 123 3.32 3.43 -1.56
CA GLU A 123 4.59 2.92 -2.12
C GLU A 123 4.50 2.58 -3.61
N HIS A 124 3.28 2.51 -4.16
CA HIS A 124 2.99 2.16 -5.55
C HIS A 124 2.54 3.33 -6.42
N PHE A 125 2.17 4.48 -5.85
CA PHE A 125 1.75 5.63 -6.63
C PHE A 125 2.93 6.30 -7.36
N ASP A 126 2.77 6.58 -8.66
CA ASP A 126 3.76 7.31 -9.45
C ASP A 126 3.90 8.77 -8.98
N ASP A 127 2.78 9.44 -8.69
CA ASP A 127 2.72 10.79 -8.12
C ASP A 127 1.96 10.81 -6.79
N PRO A 128 2.58 10.40 -5.66
CA PRO A 128 1.91 10.40 -4.37
C PRO A 128 1.50 11.80 -3.86
N ALA A 129 2.19 12.87 -4.31
CA ALA A 129 1.79 14.25 -4.00
C ALA A 129 0.50 14.63 -4.74
N GLY A 130 0.38 14.25 -6.01
CA GLY A 130 -0.85 14.41 -6.79
C GLY A 130 -2.01 13.64 -6.19
N ILE A 131 -1.77 12.41 -5.73
CA ILE A 131 -2.79 11.60 -5.06
C ILE A 131 -3.32 12.28 -3.80
N LEU A 132 -2.46 12.88 -2.96
CA LEU A 132 -2.93 13.64 -1.78
C LEU A 132 -3.82 14.82 -2.18
N ARG A 133 -3.53 15.53 -3.26
CA ARG A 133 -4.40 16.61 -3.77
C ARG A 133 -5.74 16.06 -4.29
N VAL A 134 -5.72 14.94 -4.97
CA VAL A 134 -6.95 14.26 -5.43
C VAL A 134 -7.80 13.82 -4.24
N MET A 135 -7.20 13.20 -3.22
CA MET A 135 -7.91 12.82 -1.99
C MET A 135 -8.54 14.04 -1.31
N ASP A 136 -7.83 15.20 -1.27
CA ASP A 136 -8.40 16.43 -0.72
C ASP A 136 -9.67 16.87 -1.46
N SER A 137 -9.70 16.77 -2.79
CA SER A 137 -10.86 17.18 -3.60
C SER A 137 -12.11 16.31 -3.39
N TYR A 138 -11.91 15.04 -2.97
CA TYR A 138 -13.02 14.10 -2.71
C TYR A 138 -13.33 13.89 -1.22
N LEU A 139 -12.65 14.58 -0.33
CA LEU A 139 -12.93 14.47 1.09
C LEU A 139 -14.06 15.45 1.48
N ALA A 140 -15.10 14.96 2.16
CA ALA A 140 -16.16 15.79 2.69
C ALA A 140 -15.64 16.77 3.77
N PRO A 141 -16.34 17.86 4.07
CA PRO A 141 -16.01 18.72 5.20
C PRO A 141 -15.96 17.92 6.52
N GLY A 142 -14.88 18.08 7.29
CA GLY A 142 -14.64 17.31 8.52
C GLY A 142 -14.25 15.85 8.32
N GLY A 143 -14.09 15.41 7.06
CA GLY A 143 -13.63 14.07 6.73
C GLY A 143 -12.14 13.85 7.01
N ARG A 144 -11.69 12.60 6.89
CA ARG A 144 -10.30 12.19 7.11
C ARG A 144 -9.81 11.16 6.12
N VAL A 145 -8.51 11.09 5.93
CA VAL A 145 -7.84 10.02 5.17
C VAL A 145 -7.19 9.05 6.15
N VAL A 146 -7.45 7.76 5.99
CA VAL A 146 -6.77 6.67 6.72
C VAL A 146 -5.88 5.95 5.73
N ALA A 147 -4.59 6.00 5.94
CA ALA A 147 -3.65 5.40 5.00
C ALA A 147 -2.67 4.46 5.69
N THR A 148 -2.27 3.42 4.96
CA THR A 148 -1.13 2.57 5.31
C THR A 148 -0.20 2.43 4.13
N PHE A 149 1.07 2.24 4.40
CA PHE A 149 2.04 1.81 3.41
C PHE A 149 3.15 0.98 4.06
N GLY A 150 3.73 0.11 3.28
CA GLY A 150 4.86 -0.68 3.72
C GLY A 150 5.05 -2.02 3.00
N PRO A 151 6.25 -2.58 3.15
CA PRO A 151 7.36 -2.06 3.96
C PRO A 151 8.05 -0.85 3.33
N PRO A 152 8.48 0.16 4.13
CA PRO A 152 9.24 1.30 3.63
C PRO A 152 10.53 0.90 2.93
N TRP A 153 11.05 1.77 2.06
CA TRP A 153 12.17 1.45 1.16
C TRP A 153 13.40 0.86 1.86
N TYR A 154 13.80 1.37 3.04
CA TYR A 154 14.98 0.87 3.75
C TYR A 154 14.73 -0.37 4.61
N HIS A 155 13.49 -0.81 4.77
CA HIS A 155 13.18 -2.07 5.43
C HIS A 155 13.85 -3.24 4.70
N PRO A 156 14.24 -4.34 5.38
CA PRO A 156 14.82 -5.52 4.73
C PRO A 156 14.07 -6.01 3.49
N LEU A 157 12.75 -5.92 3.52
CA LEU A 157 11.86 -6.29 2.41
C LEU A 157 11.28 -5.08 1.66
N GLY A 158 11.88 -3.89 1.75
CA GLY A 158 11.42 -2.69 1.05
C GLY A 158 11.39 -2.83 -0.48
N GLY A 159 12.20 -3.74 -1.02
CA GLY A 159 12.16 -4.14 -2.44
C GLY A 159 11.27 -5.37 -2.69
N HIS A 160 10.15 -5.52 -2.00
CA HIS A 160 9.28 -6.70 -1.99
C HIS A 160 8.79 -7.17 -3.37
N MET A 161 8.77 -6.27 -4.37
CA MET A 161 8.46 -6.61 -5.77
C MET A 161 9.59 -7.36 -6.49
N PHE A 162 10.77 -7.49 -5.88
CA PHE A 162 11.95 -8.09 -6.49
C PHE A 162 12.37 -9.38 -5.82
N SER A 163 12.82 -9.33 -4.57
CA SER A 163 13.37 -10.49 -3.89
C SER A 163 13.06 -10.45 -2.42
N VAL A 164 12.78 -11.61 -1.83
CA VAL A 164 12.65 -11.80 -0.37
C VAL A 164 13.99 -11.84 0.37
N PHE A 165 15.11 -11.80 -0.36
CA PHE A 165 16.42 -11.66 0.27
C PHE A 165 16.52 -10.25 0.91
N PRO A 166 16.83 -10.17 2.21
CA PRO A 166 16.87 -8.90 2.92
C PRO A 166 17.78 -7.88 2.23
N TRP A 167 17.25 -6.67 2.02
CA TRP A 167 17.95 -5.56 1.36
C TRP A 167 18.46 -5.83 -0.04
N ALA A 168 17.96 -6.85 -0.76
CA ALA A 168 18.38 -7.12 -2.14
C ALA A 168 18.37 -5.86 -3.02
N HIS A 169 17.33 -5.01 -2.88
CA HIS A 169 17.16 -3.75 -3.61
C HIS A 169 18.21 -2.67 -3.25
N LEU A 170 18.89 -2.78 -2.11
CA LEU A 170 19.99 -1.88 -1.72
C LEU A 170 21.36 -2.46 -2.03
N VAL A 171 21.50 -3.78 -2.07
CA VAL A 171 22.76 -4.49 -2.26
C VAL A 171 23.07 -4.72 -3.73
N PHE A 172 22.08 -5.16 -4.51
CA PHE A 172 22.26 -5.48 -5.92
C PHE A 172 21.93 -4.28 -6.82
N THR A 173 22.63 -4.19 -7.96
CA THR A 173 22.32 -3.15 -8.95
C THR A 173 20.94 -3.38 -9.56
N GLU A 174 20.28 -2.30 -9.97
CA GLU A 174 18.97 -2.34 -10.62
C GLU A 174 18.92 -3.31 -11.81
N LYS A 175 19.97 -3.27 -12.67
CA LYS A 175 20.09 -4.20 -13.80
C LYS A 175 20.11 -5.66 -13.36
N THR A 176 20.76 -5.97 -12.24
CA THR A 176 20.81 -7.32 -11.68
C THR A 176 19.45 -7.78 -11.18
N LEU A 177 18.74 -6.94 -10.45
CA LEU A 177 17.40 -7.22 -9.94
C LEU A 177 16.40 -7.42 -11.08
N LEU A 178 16.42 -6.56 -12.09
CA LEU A 178 15.55 -6.68 -13.26
C LEU A 178 15.86 -7.96 -14.06
N ARG A 179 17.14 -8.32 -14.23
CA ARG A 179 17.54 -9.57 -14.87
C ARG A 179 17.06 -10.78 -14.07
N TRP A 180 17.22 -10.76 -12.75
CA TRP A 180 16.75 -11.81 -11.86
C TRP A 180 15.22 -11.97 -11.95
N ARG A 181 14.46 -10.86 -11.85
CA ARG A 181 13.00 -10.87 -11.97
C ARG A 181 12.52 -11.40 -13.32
N LYS A 182 13.22 -11.08 -14.41
CA LYS A 182 12.90 -11.58 -15.76
C LYS A 182 12.96 -13.09 -15.88
N THR A 183 13.72 -13.77 -15.03
CA THR A 183 13.77 -15.25 -14.97
C THR A 183 12.40 -15.85 -14.64
N PHE A 184 11.62 -15.16 -13.81
CA PHE A 184 10.27 -15.60 -13.37
C PHE A 184 9.14 -14.93 -14.18
N ARG A 185 9.41 -13.75 -14.74
CA ARG A 185 8.46 -12.94 -15.51
C ARG A 185 9.05 -12.59 -16.88
N PRO A 186 9.16 -13.56 -17.81
CA PRO A 186 9.87 -13.38 -19.09
C PRO A 186 9.25 -12.31 -19.99
N ARG A 187 7.94 -12.04 -19.85
CA ARG A 187 7.23 -10.99 -20.61
C ARG A 187 7.38 -9.58 -20.04
N GLN A 188 8.12 -9.43 -18.94
CA GLN A 188 8.34 -8.11 -18.33
C GLN A 188 9.16 -7.20 -19.24
N THR A 189 8.70 -5.96 -19.44
CA THR A 189 9.36 -4.91 -20.23
C THR A 189 10.01 -3.82 -19.38
N ALA A 190 9.92 -3.90 -18.05
CA ALA A 190 10.46 -2.93 -17.12
C ALA A 190 11.97 -2.69 -17.33
N ARG A 191 12.37 -1.42 -17.36
CA ARG A 191 13.75 -0.96 -17.51
C ARG A 191 14.32 -0.39 -16.22
N ARG A 192 13.43 0.02 -15.29
CA ARG A 192 13.71 0.57 -13.97
C ARG A 192 12.93 -0.17 -12.89
N LEU A 193 13.37 -0.06 -11.65
CA LEU A 193 12.62 -0.58 -10.50
C LEU A 193 11.26 0.11 -10.36
N THR A 194 11.18 1.40 -10.66
CA THR A 194 9.93 2.18 -10.67
C THR A 194 8.91 1.64 -11.66
N ASP A 195 9.35 1.15 -12.84
CA ASP A 195 8.44 0.55 -13.83
C ASP A 195 7.78 -0.75 -13.30
N CYS A 196 8.27 -1.27 -12.18
CA CYS A 196 7.70 -2.42 -11.50
C CYS A 196 6.68 -2.04 -10.42
N GLY A 197 6.36 -0.75 -10.29
CA GLY A 197 5.35 -0.25 -9.37
C GLY A 197 5.85 -0.01 -7.94
N LEU A 198 7.14 0.37 -7.76
CA LEU A 198 7.66 0.83 -6.48
C LEU A 198 8.29 2.22 -6.64
N ASN A 199 7.84 3.18 -5.85
CA ASN A 199 8.33 4.55 -5.88
C ASN A 199 9.43 4.85 -4.85
N ALA A 200 9.99 3.83 -4.20
CA ALA A 200 10.99 3.95 -3.13
C ALA A 200 10.53 4.83 -1.95
N MET A 201 9.29 4.64 -1.48
CA MET A 201 8.73 5.38 -0.36
C MET A 201 9.49 5.12 0.92
N THR A 202 9.99 6.19 1.55
CA THR A 202 10.61 6.17 2.88
C THR A 202 9.71 6.89 3.88
N LEU A 203 9.94 6.72 5.18
CA LEU A 203 9.20 7.46 6.21
C LEU A 203 9.36 8.97 6.03
N ARG A 204 10.60 9.43 5.87
CA ARG A 204 10.90 10.87 5.70
C ARG A 204 10.26 11.45 4.46
N ARG A 205 10.27 10.71 3.35
CA ARG A 205 9.62 11.13 2.10
C ARG A 205 8.11 11.26 2.29
N PHE A 206 7.48 10.29 2.95
CA PHE A 206 6.04 10.35 3.22
C PHE A 206 5.68 11.50 4.17
N GLU A 207 6.46 11.67 5.25
CA GLU A 207 6.29 12.80 6.17
C GLU A 207 6.42 14.16 5.45
N HIS A 208 7.40 14.30 4.57
CA HIS A 208 7.58 15.50 3.75
C HIS A 208 6.39 15.73 2.81
N LEU A 209 5.94 14.69 2.09
CA LEU A 209 4.78 14.76 1.20
C LEU A 209 3.52 15.22 1.93
N VAL A 210 3.24 14.70 3.11
CA VAL A 210 2.10 15.14 3.93
C VAL A 210 2.28 16.58 4.40
N ASN A 211 3.49 16.97 4.82
CA ASN A 211 3.77 18.33 5.26
C ASN A 211 3.58 19.39 4.17
N GLU A 212 3.87 19.06 2.91
CA GLU A 212 3.67 19.93 1.74
C GLU A 212 2.25 19.83 1.14
N SER A 213 1.39 18.99 1.69
CA SER A 213 0.03 18.76 1.23
C SER A 213 -0.99 19.61 2.03
N PRO A 214 -2.27 19.66 1.59
CA PRO A 214 -3.38 20.24 2.37
C PRO A 214 -3.62 19.54 3.71
N PHE A 215 -2.95 18.43 3.99
CA PHE A 215 -3.17 17.61 5.16
C PHE A 215 -2.13 17.84 6.27
N ARG A 216 -2.52 17.45 7.49
CA ARG A 216 -1.64 17.22 8.63
C ARG A 216 -1.92 15.84 9.23
N PHE A 217 -0.94 15.28 9.91
CA PHE A 217 -1.16 14.07 10.70
C PHE A 217 -2.03 14.39 11.91
N GLU A 218 -3.13 13.67 12.07
CA GLU A 218 -3.87 13.53 13.31
C GLU A 218 -3.28 12.36 14.11
N ARG A 219 -2.92 11.26 13.41
CA ARG A 219 -2.28 10.07 13.97
C ARG A 219 -1.19 9.60 13.02
N TYR A 220 -0.05 9.19 13.57
CA TYR A 220 1.06 8.63 12.80
C TYR A 220 1.75 7.52 13.59
N GLU A 221 1.66 6.29 13.10
CA GLU A 221 2.11 5.10 13.80
C GLU A 221 3.00 4.22 12.91
N PRO A 222 4.32 4.41 12.97
CA PRO A 222 5.25 3.45 12.40
C PRO A 222 5.30 2.20 13.29
N ARG A 223 4.91 1.06 12.74
CA ARG A 223 4.92 -0.23 13.45
C ARG A 223 6.25 -0.94 13.21
N PRO A 224 6.98 -1.29 14.27
CA PRO A 224 8.29 -1.90 14.14
C PRO A 224 8.21 -3.37 13.71
N ILE A 225 9.31 -3.84 13.12
CA ILE A 225 9.51 -5.26 12.80
C ILE A 225 9.30 -6.10 14.07
N ARG A 226 8.42 -7.12 13.97
CA ARG A 226 8.10 -8.07 15.04
C ARG A 226 7.76 -7.41 16.40
N GLY A 227 7.32 -6.15 16.42
CA GLY A 227 6.94 -5.44 17.63
C GLY A 227 8.13 -4.90 18.47
N HIS A 228 9.35 -4.98 17.98
CA HIS A 228 10.54 -4.48 18.69
C HIS A 228 10.59 -2.95 18.71
N ARG A 229 10.03 -2.33 19.74
CA ARG A 229 9.87 -0.87 19.88
C ARG A 229 11.15 -0.04 19.74
N TRP A 230 12.30 -0.57 20.11
CA TRP A 230 13.59 0.11 19.93
C TRP A 230 13.93 0.41 18.46
N LEU A 231 13.36 -0.37 17.51
CA LEU A 231 13.50 -0.15 16.07
C LEU A 231 12.79 1.11 15.56
N THR A 232 11.95 1.75 16.38
CA THR A 232 11.31 3.03 16.02
C THR A 232 12.12 4.25 16.46
N ALA A 233 13.31 4.05 17.05
CA ALA A 233 14.20 5.15 17.40
C ALA A 233 14.58 6.00 16.16
N PRO A 234 14.69 7.33 16.28
CA PRO A 234 14.83 8.24 15.12
C PRO A 234 15.94 7.89 14.13
N VAL A 235 17.05 7.31 14.63
CA VAL A 235 18.22 6.95 13.81
C VAL A 235 17.98 5.72 12.94
N ILE A 236 17.18 4.75 13.42
CA ILE A 236 17.00 3.43 12.77
C ILE A 236 15.59 3.17 12.26
N ARG A 237 14.62 4.05 12.53
CA ARG A 237 13.21 3.83 12.19
C ARG A 237 12.97 3.54 10.70
N GLU A 238 13.77 4.11 9.81
CA GLU A 238 13.70 3.83 8.36
C GLU A 238 13.97 2.36 8.01
N PHE A 239 14.82 1.70 8.81
CA PHE A 239 15.17 0.28 8.62
C PHE A 239 14.28 -0.64 9.45
N GLY A 240 13.78 -0.15 10.56
CA GLY A 240 13.08 -0.93 11.58
C GLY A 240 11.56 -0.91 11.49
N THR A 241 10.96 -0.09 10.62
CA THR A 241 9.50 0.01 10.45
C THR A 241 9.02 -0.97 9.40
N SER A 242 8.04 -1.82 9.74
CA SER A 242 7.41 -2.75 8.80
C SER A 242 6.26 -2.10 8.01
N VAL A 243 5.42 -1.32 8.69
CA VAL A 243 4.25 -0.67 8.11
C VAL A 243 4.00 0.63 8.85
N VAL A 244 3.55 1.64 8.13
CA VAL A 244 3.03 2.89 8.69
C VAL A 244 1.51 2.85 8.60
N THR A 245 0.85 3.21 9.69
CA THR A 245 -0.59 3.52 9.72
C THR A 245 -0.74 4.98 10.12
N CYS A 246 -1.52 5.74 9.39
CA CYS A 246 -1.75 7.14 9.73
C CYS A 246 -3.20 7.57 9.46
N THR A 247 -3.62 8.62 10.17
CA THR A 247 -4.83 9.38 9.91
C THR A 247 -4.42 10.79 9.56
N LEU A 248 -4.92 11.29 8.43
CA LEU A 248 -4.68 12.64 7.94
C LEU A 248 -5.99 13.42 7.98
N VAL A 249 -5.91 14.66 8.44
CA VAL A 249 -7.01 15.63 8.41
C VAL A 249 -6.55 16.90 7.70
N ARG A 250 -7.49 17.66 7.14
CA ARG A 250 -7.15 18.95 6.52
C ARG A 250 -6.48 19.88 7.53
N ARG A 251 -5.53 20.66 7.04
CA ARG A 251 -4.99 21.78 7.83
C ARG A 251 -6.09 22.83 8.01
N GLU A 252 -6.21 23.38 9.20
CA GLU A 252 -7.00 24.57 9.42
C GLU A 252 -6.39 25.72 8.61
N ARG A 253 -7.23 26.43 7.87
CA ARG A 253 -6.81 27.61 7.10
C ARG A 253 -6.65 28.81 7.99
#